data_b85811d7583653f618259ed5d6ff9f96
#
_entry.id   b85811d7583653f618259ed5d6ff9f96
#
_cell.length_a   1.000
_cell.length_b   1.000
_cell.length_c   1.000
_cell.angle_alpha   90.00
_cell.angle_beta   90.00
_cell.angle_gamma   90.00
#
_symmetry.space_group_name_H-M   'P 1'
#
loop_
_entity.id
_entity.type
_entity.pdbx_description
1 polymer ?
#
loop_
_entity_poly.entity_id
_entity_poly.type
_entity_poly.pdbx_seq_one_letter_code
_entity_poly.pdbx_strand_id
1 'polypeptide(L)'
;MERKNFGDRPRRSDSSRPNSKSNSGRPSRSSNSSGPSRPSRLGERSDRPRSDKPRSDRPRTNSRKSSDFKPRNERFGDRSLENRRKDDRRPVNRDFSKDPIIPEGITGEELDKVTRGDLLTLSAENAKIVAQHLACVNAFADSDPEIAHQHAQAAVRHAGRVAVVRETAGYAAYRVGKFDIAIKDLKAAFRINGDVSIWPVLADCERGLGRPRKALELAGAPEAKKLAKEQAVELRIVAAGARRDLGEIDAAVVTLQTNDLNTENDSWAIRLRYAYADALTAAGRHDEAKKWFKKCADLDLEESTDARERCA
;
A
#
# COMPACT_ATOMS: atom_id res chain seq x y z
N MET A 1 4.48 2.00 34.58
CA MET A 1 4.16 1.26 33.31
C MET A 1 3.35 2.21 32.44
N GLU A 2 4.02 2.90 31.55
CA GLU A 2 3.39 3.88 30.66
C GLU A 2 2.81 3.17 29.44
N ARG A 3 1.55 3.45 29.17
CA ARG A 3 0.80 2.86 28.07
C ARG A 3 1.22 3.56 26.76
N LYS A 4 1.94 2.87 25.89
CA LYS A 4 2.18 3.37 24.52
C LYS A 4 0.91 3.18 23.70
N ASN A 5 0.25 4.29 23.35
CA ASN A 5 -0.89 4.34 22.46
C ASN A 5 -0.44 4.04 21.01
N PHE A 6 -1.14 3.13 20.38
CA PHE A 6 -1.07 2.83 18.95
C PHE A 6 -1.79 3.93 18.14
N GLY A 7 -1.27 5.16 18.15
CA GLY A 7 -1.98 6.29 17.54
C GLY A 7 -1.13 7.48 17.14
N ASP A 8 0.18 7.43 17.26
CA ASP A 8 1.01 8.54 16.78
C ASP A 8 1.24 8.44 15.27
N ARG A 9 0.25 8.97 14.53
CA ARG A 9 0.49 9.44 13.16
C ARG A 9 1.31 10.74 13.25
N PRO A 10 2.39 10.90 12.49
CA PRO A 10 3.11 12.17 12.48
C PRO A 10 2.17 13.31 12.05
N ARG A 11 2.10 14.35 12.87
CA ARG A 11 1.34 15.58 12.59
C ARG A 11 1.88 16.21 11.32
N ARG A 12 1.02 16.40 10.33
CA ARG A 12 1.27 17.32 9.22
C ARG A 12 1.47 18.71 9.79
N SER A 13 2.68 19.23 9.73
CA SER A 13 2.97 20.62 10.04
C SER A 13 2.38 21.50 8.94
N ASP A 14 1.38 22.28 9.31
CA ASP A 14 0.90 23.43 8.55
C ASP A 14 2.03 24.46 8.45
N SER A 15 2.67 24.56 7.31
CA SER A 15 3.57 25.67 7.01
C SER A 15 2.80 26.73 6.23
N SER A 16 2.34 27.72 6.96
CA SER A 16 1.87 29.02 6.49
C SER A 16 2.89 29.66 5.53
N ARG A 17 2.43 29.98 4.33
CA ARG A 17 3.14 30.81 3.35
C ARG A 17 3.23 32.25 3.84
N PRO A 18 4.34 32.93 3.72
CA PRO A 18 4.36 34.35 3.52
C PRO A 18 4.48 34.69 2.03
N ASN A 19 3.57 35.56 1.63
CA ASN A 19 3.51 36.22 0.34
C ASN A 19 4.51 37.38 0.34
N SER A 20 5.45 37.44 -0.60
CA SER A 20 6.13 38.70 -0.94
C SER A 20 6.44 38.79 -2.43
N LYS A 21 5.82 39.80 -3.06
CA LYS A 21 6.08 40.29 -4.41
C LYS A 21 7.38 41.10 -4.43
N SER A 22 8.17 40.95 -5.51
CA SER A 22 8.89 42.04 -6.26
C SER A 22 9.78 41.35 -7.31
N ASN A 23 9.52 41.49 -8.55
CA ASN A 23 9.72 42.48 -9.60
C ASN A 23 11.19 42.65 -10.04
N SER A 24 11.32 42.53 -11.37
CA SER A 24 12.34 43.08 -12.27
C SER A 24 13.66 42.34 -12.48
N GLY A 25 13.93 42.09 -13.78
CA GLY A 25 15.26 42.11 -14.31
C GLY A 25 15.60 41.01 -15.34
N ARG A 26 15.17 41.19 -16.58
CA ARG A 26 15.88 40.62 -17.75
C ARG A 26 17.11 41.48 -18.04
N PRO A 27 18.24 40.92 -18.50
CA PRO A 27 18.59 41.17 -19.89
C PRO A 27 19.11 39.94 -20.65
N SER A 28 19.09 40.14 -21.95
CA SER A 28 19.32 39.32 -23.10
C SER A 28 20.79 39.09 -23.47
N ARG A 29 20.94 38.03 -24.35
CA ARG A 29 22.01 37.80 -25.36
C ARG A 29 23.39 37.38 -24.87
N SER A 30 23.90 36.28 -25.39
CA SER A 30 24.53 36.17 -26.70
C SER A 30 25.01 34.75 -27.03
N SER A 31 24.92 34.42 -28.29
CA SER A 31 25.46 33.39 -29.13
C SER A 31 26.94 33.05 -28.96
N ASN A 32 27.28 31.74 -29.12
CA ASN A 32 28.28 31.21 -30.09
C ASN A 32 28.36 29.68 -29.91
N SER A 33 28.04 28.96 -30.92
CA SER A 33 28.70 28.21 -31.98
C SER A 33 29.99 27.50 -31.59
N SER A 34 29.97 26.18 -31.67
CA SER A 34 30.86 25.35 -32.49
C SER A 34 30.73 23.87 -32.14
N GLY A 35 30.27 23.06 -33.11
CA GLY A 35 30.37 21.62 -33.07
C GLY A 35 31.78 21.14 -33.44
N PRO A 36 32.01 19.83 -33.44
CA PRO A 36 32.28 19.15 -34.69
C PRO A 36 31.65 17.76 -34.88
N SER A 37 31.19 17.58 -36.12
CA SER A 37 31.34 16.50 -37.08
C SER A 37 31.18 15.02 -36.63
N ARG A 38 30.14 14.41 -37.13
CA ARG A 38 29.98 12.96 -37.38
C ARG A 38 30.90 12.49 -38.53
N PRO A 39 31.35 11.24 -38.52
CA PRO A 39 31.61 10.52 -39.75
C PRO A 39 30.48 9.51 -40.04
N SER A 40 30.04 9.58 -41.27
CA SER A 40 29.20 8.66 -42.01
C SER A 40 29.90 7.31 -42.18
N ARG A 41 29.16 6.22 -42.03
CA ARG A 41 29.53 4.93 -42.61
C ARG A 41 28.33 4.35 -43.39
N LEU A 42 28.57 4.25 -44.67
CA LEU A 42 27.83 3.56 -45.73
C LEU A 42 27.97 2.03 -45.57
N GLY A 43 26.95 1.32 -46.10
CA GLY A 43 27.00 -0.11 -46.47
C GLY A 43 26.01 -0.91 -45.62
N GLU A 44 25.11 -1.71 -46.09
CA GLU A 44 24.89 -2.39 -47.39
C GLU A 44 23.43 -2.85 -47.40
N ARG A 45 22.79 -2.72 -48.55
CA ARG A 45 21.46 -3.31 -48.85
C ARG A 45 21.63 -4.79 -49.03
N SER A 46 20.81 -5.60 -48.35
CA SER A 46 20.55 -6.98 -48.75
C SER A 46 19.09 -7.10 -49.12
N ASP A 47 18.88 -7.38 -50.41
CA ASP A 47 17.61 -7.69 -51.05
C ASP A 47 17.03 -8.98 -50.45
N ARG A 48 15.76 -8.96 -50.08
CA ARG A 48 14.93 -10.15 -49.96
C ARG A 48 13.67 -9.97 -50.79
N PRO A 49 13.32 -10.98 -51.62
CA PRO A 49 12.25 -10.87 -52.62
C PRO A 49 10.86 -10.92 -51.96
N ARG A 50 9.96 -10.07 -52.51
CA ARG A 50 8.53 -10.10 -52.25
C ARG A 50 7.91 -11.30 -52.95
N SER A 51 7.20 -12.13 -52.20
CA SER A 51 6.35 -13.18 -52.73
C SER A 51 4.97 -12.59 -53.03
N ASP A 52 4.63 -12.54 -54.32
CA ASP A 52 3.30 -12.25 -54.82
C ASP A 52 2.35 -13.40 -54.48
N LYS A 53 1.22 -13.07 -53.87
CA LYS A 53 0.04 -13.94 -53.87
C LYS A 53 -1.11 -13.22 -54.58
N PRO A 54 -1.79 -13.91 -55.53
CA PRO A 54 -2.80 -13.28 -56.36
C PRO A 54 -4.13 -13.04 -55.61
N ARG A 55 -4.71 -11.88 -55.88
CA ARG A 55 -6.08 -11.53 -55.49
C ARG A 55 -7.06 -12.37 -56.30
N SER A 56 -7.93 -13.10 -55.66
CA SER A 56 -9.10 -13.71 -56.29
C SER A 56 -10.23 -12.70 -56.42
N ASP A 57 -10.60 -12.42 -57.65
CA ASP A 57 -11.80 -11.69 -58.06
C ASP A 57 -13.06 -12.45 -57.63
N ARG A 58 -13.95 -11.74 -56.93
CA ARG A 58 -15.36 -12.14 -56.81
C ARG A 58 -16.23 -11.03 -57.37
N PRO A 59 -17.17 -11.34 -58.32
CA PRO A 59 -17.98 -10.34 -58.98
C PRO A 59 -19.07 -9.78 -58.04
N ARG A 60 -19.22 -8.46 -58.11
CA ARG A 60 -20.36 -7.70 -57.55
C ARG A 60 -21.59 -7.99 -58.40
N THR A 61 -22.58 -8.66 -57.84
CA THR A 61 -23.94 -8.65 -58.43
C THR A 61 -24.76 -7.55 -57.76
N ASN A 62 -25.05 -6.52 -58.55
CA ASN A 62 -26.04 -5.51 -58.33
C ASN A 62 -27.43 -6.15 -58.52
N SER A 63 -28.29 -6.19 -57.54
CA SER A 63 -29.72 -6.31 -57.75
C SER A 63 -30.45 -5.28 -56.89
N ARG A 64 -30.87 -4.21 -57.55
CA ARG A 64 -31.88 -3.28 -57.08
C ARG A 64 -33.21 -4.02 -56.98
N LYS A 65 -33.82 -4.08 -55.79
CA LYS A 65 -35.26 -4.18 -55.66
C LYS A 65 -35.73 -3.10 -54.72
N SER A 66 -36.43 -2.14 -55.31
CA SER A 66 -37.29 -1.17 -54.67
C SER A 66 -38.50 -1.90 -54.11
N SER A 67 -38.91 -1.66 -52.89
CA SER A 67 -40.32 -1.53 -52.50
C SER A 67 -40.43 -1.27 -50.98
N ASP A 68 -41.23 -0.27 -50.73
CA ASP A 68 -42.06 -0.06 -49.54
C ASP A 68 -41.36 0.42 -48.24
N PHE A 69 -41.15 1.72 -48.23
CA PHE A 69 -41.08 2.54 -47.03
C PHE A 69 -42.48 2.65 -46.46
N LYS A 70 -42.77 1.84 -45.39
CA LYS A 70 -43.88 2.13 -44.48
C LYS A 70 -43.29 2.89 -43.29
N PRO A 71 -43.85 4.05 -42.90
CA PRO A 71 -43.46 4.76 -41.72
C PRO A 71 -43.90 3.97 -40.49
N ARG A 72 -42.91 3.51 -39.69
CA ARG A 72 -43.16 2.86 -38.40
C ARG A 72 -43.16 3.96 -37.35
N ASN A 73 -44.23 4.76 -37.38
CA ASN A 73 -44.60 5.59 -36.24
C ASN A 73 -45.47 4.76 -35.29
N GLU A 74 -45.31 5.07 -34.02
CA GLU A 74 -46.13 4.63 -32.89
C GLU A 74 -45.89 3.22 -32.36
N ARG A 75 -44.91 3.14 -31.44
CA ARG A 75 -44.97 2.42 -30.18
C ARG A 75 -43.75 2.75 -29.30
N PHE A 76 -43.53 4.03 -29.04
CA PHE A 76 -42.89 4.37 -27.77
C PHE A 76 -44.00 4.43 -26.70
N GLY A 77 -44.48 3.25 -26.36
CA GLY A 77 -45.24 3.09 -25.15
C GLY A 77 -44.33 3.48 -24.00
N ASP A 78 -44.81 4.43 -23.26
CA ASP A 78 -44.40 4.86 -21.93
C ASP A 78 -44.19 3.62 -21.02
N ARG A 79 -43.06 2.95 -21.16
CA ARG A 79 -42.54 2.06 -20.14
C ARG A 79 -41.84 2.96 -19.15
N SER A 80 -42.67 3.45 -18.25
CA SER A 80 -42.38 4.17 -17.05
C SER A 80 -40.97 3.91 -16.53
N LEU A 81 -40.29 5.02 -16.30
CA LEU A 81 -39.02 5.14 -15.56
C LEU A 81 -39.07 4.54 -14.13
N GLU A 82 -40.22 3.98 -13.75
CA GLU A 82 -40.46 3.32 -12.45
C GLU A 82 -39.80 1.95 -12.29
N ASN A 83 -39.33 1.29 -13.35
CA ASN A 83 -38.69 -0.02 -13.24
C ASN A 83 -37.15 0.03 -13.26
N ARG A 84 -36.54 1.19 -13.20
CA ARG A 84 -35.09 1.35 -13.22
C ARG A 84 -34.41 1.51 -11.87
N ARG A 85 -35.07 1.26 -10.75
CA ARG A 85 -34.44 1.33 -9.42
C ARG A 85 -35.11 0.42 -8.39
N LYS A 86 -35.53 -0.77 -8.74
CA LYS A 86 -35.48 -1.84 -7.75
C LYS A 86 -34.04 -2.25 -7.63
N ASP A 87 -33.35 -1.50 -6.78
CA ASP A 87 -32.08 -1.85 -6.22
C ASP A 87 -32.25 -3.23 -5.58
N ASP A 88 -31.87 -4.29 -6.30
CA ASP A 88 -31.79 -5.66 -5.79
C ASP A 88 -30.65 -5.79 -4.77
N ARG A 89 -30.47 -4.76 -3.94
CA ARG A 89 -29.73 -4.84 -2.68
C ARG A 89 -30.62 -5.63 -1.73
N ARG A 90 -30.66 -6.95 -1.93
CA ARG A 90 -31.05 -7.85 -0.84
C ARG A 90 -30.29 -7.35 0.38
N PRO A 91 -30.98 -7.00 1.50
CA PRO A 91 -30.28 -6.68 2.72
C PRO A 91 -29.37 -7.88 2.97
N VAL A 92 -28.05 -7.64 2.90
CA VAL A 92 -27.08 -8.66 3.34
C VAL A 92 -27.45 -8.88 4.79
N ASN A 93 -28.05 -10.03 5.08
CA ASN A 93 -28.39 -10.40 6.45
C ASN A 93 -27.08 -10.54 7.21
N ARG A 94 -26.65 -9.43 7.83
CA ARG A 94 -25.42 -9.37 8.59
C ARG A 94 -25.72 -10.03 9.92
N ASP A 95 -25.11 -11.18 10.13
CA ASP A 95 -25.21 -11.91 11.38
C ASP A 95 -24.31 -11.23 12.42
N PHE A 96 -24.90 -10.36 13.23
CA PHE A 96 -24.24 -9.68 14.34
C PHE A 96 -24.21 -10.52 15.63
N SER A 97 -24.86 -11.71 15.64
CA SER A 97 -24.85 -12.60 16.80
C SER A 97 -23.46 -13.13 17.15
N LYS A 98 -22.52 -13.01 16.23
CA LYS A 98 -21.11 -13.43 16.37
C LYS A 98 -20.18 -12.30 16.84
N ASP A 99 -20.74 -11.14 17.16
CA ASP A 99 -19.89 -10.03 17.62
C ASP A 99 -19.43 -10.31 19.06
N PRO A 100 -18.13 -10.10 19.35
CA PRO A 100 -17.62 -10.26 20.70
C PRO A 100 -18.24 -9.22 21.63
N ILE A 101 -18.40 -9.59 22.89
CA ILE A 101 -18.96 -8.70 23.92
C ILE A 101 -18.00 -7.54 24.14
N ILE A 102 -18.52 -6.31 24.09
CA ILE A 102 -17.77 -5.11 24.39
C ILE A 102 -17.67 -5.00 25.93
N PRO A 103 -16.47 -4.92 26.51
CA PRO A 103 -16.30 -4.76 27.96
C PRO A 103 -16.93 -3.46 28.46
N GLU A 104 -17.43 -3.51 29.70
CA GLU A 104 -17.88 -2.29 30.38
C GLU A 104 -16.77 -1.26 30.46
N GLY A 105 -17.11 0.00 30.24
CA GLY A 105 -16.16 1.12 30.27
C GLY A 105 -15.53 1.47 28.91
N ILE A 106 -15.68 0.66 27.87
CA ILE A 106 -15.25 1.02 26.52
C ILE A 106 -16.37 1.77 25.80
N THR A 107 -16.17 3.05 25.58
CA THR A 107 -17.17 3.97 25.04
C THR A 107 -16.98 4.27 23.55
N GLY A 108 -15.73 4.14 23.03
CA GLY A 108 -15.28 4.56 21.71
C GLY A 108 -14.76 6.01 21.68
N GLU A 109 -14.82 6.73 22.81
CA GLU A 109 -14.26 8.08 22.92
C GLU A 109 -12.73 8.05 23.08
N GLU A 110 -12.18 6.90 23.39
CA GLU A 110 -10.75 6.59 23.51
C GLU A 110 -10.02 6.68 22.16
N LEU A 111 -10.77 6.63 21.06
CA LEU A 111 -10.21 6.78 19.72
C LEU A 111 -9.80 8.23 19.45
N ASP A 112 -8.75 8.38 18.64
CA ASP A 112 -8.31 9.69 18.18
C ASP A 112 -9.38 10.40 17.34
N LYS A 113 -9.23 11.74 17.20
CA LYS A 113 -10.23 12.58 16.52
C LYS A 113 -10.33 12.27 15.01
N VAL A 114 -9.24 11.81 14.38
CA VAL A 114 -9.22 11.50 12.95
C VAL A 114 -10.03 10.24 12.71
N THR A 115 -9.74 9.18 13.45
CA THR A 115 -10.50 7.91 13.39
C THR A 115 -11.99 8.13 13.65
N ARG A 116 -12.35 8.93 14.67
CA ARG A 116 -13.77 9.27 14.93
C ARG A 116 -14.38 10.07 13.78
N GLY A 117 -13.60 10.97 13.15
CA GLY A 117 -14.04 11.74 11.98
C GLY A 117 -14.40 10.85 10.79
N ASP A 118 -13.62 9.80 10.54
CA ASP A 118 -13.88 8.84 9.46
C ASP A 118 -15.20 8.06 9.66
N LEU A 119 -15.63 7.91 10.92
CA LEU A 119 -16.88 7.23 11.26
C LEU A 119 -18.13 8.10 11.09
N LEU A 120 -17.99 9.42 10.91
CA LEU A 120 -19.15 10.34 10.73
C LEU A 120 -19.96 10.07 9.46
N THR A 121 -19.42 9.25 8.54
CA THR A 121 -20.17 8.78 7.36
C THR A 121 -21.24 7.74 7.69
N LEU A 122 -21.24 7.21 8.91
CA LEU A 122 -22.19 6.20 9.41
C LEU A 122 -23.35 6.88 10.17
N SER A 123 -24.45 6.14 10.39
CA SER A 123 -25.46 6.59 11.36
C SER A 123 -24.84 6.65 12.76
N ALA A 124 -25.34 7.57 13.59
CA ALA A 124 -24.80 7.78 14.94
C ALA A 124 -24.74 6.49 15.78
N GLU A 125 -25.79 5.67 15.71
CA GLU A 125 -25.83 4.38 16.39
C GLU A 125 -24.75 3.42 15.90
N ASN A 126 -24.64 3.27 14.56
CA ASN A 126 -23.63 2.37 13.98
C ASN A 126 -22.21 2.91 14.21
N ALA A 127 -22.00 4.23 14.14
CA ALA A 127 -20.71 4.86 14.45
C ALA A 127 -20.26 4.55 15.88
N LYS A 128 -21.20 4.58 16.84
CA LYS A 128 -20.90 4.25 18.25
C LYS A 128 -20.45 2.80 18.39
N ILE A 129 -21.19 1.85 17.82
CA ILE A 129 -20.86 0.42 17.88
C ILE A 129 -19.47 0.16 17.25
N VAL A 130 -19.22 0.74 16.08
CA VAL A 130 -17.95 0.59 15.39
C VAL A 130 -16.81 1.21 16.19
N ALA A 131 -17.02 2.40 16.77
CA ALA A 131 -16.01 3.07 17.60
C ALA A 131 -15.64 2.22 18.83
N GLN A 132 -16.64 1.61 19.48
CA GLN A 132 -16.40 0.72 20.62
C GLN A 132 -15.58 -0.51 20.22
N HIS A 133 -15.90 -1.16 19.08
CA HIS A 133 -15.11 -2.28 18.61
C HIS A 133 -13.68 -1.87 18.24
N LEU A 134 -13.47 -0.72 17.60
CA LEU A 134 -12.13 -0.22 17.29
C LEU A 134 -11.34 0.13 18.57
N ALA A 135 -12.00 0.67 19.59
CA ALA A 135 -11.40 0.92 20.90
C ALA A 135 -10.98 -0.40 21.57
N CYS A 136 -11.79 -1.45 21.47
CA CYS A 136 -11.42 -2.80 21.92
C CYS A 136 -10.19 -3.33 21.19
N VAL A 137 -10.08 -3.11 19.86
CA VAL A 137 -8.87 -3.51 19.11
C VAL A 137 -7.63 -2.88 19.71
N ASN A 138 -7.66 -1.58 19.99
CA ASN A 138 -6.54 -0.87 20.61
C ASN A 138 -6.23 -1.39 22.04
N ALA A 139 -7.26 -1.65 22.84
CA ALA A 139 -7.12 -2.11 24.20
C ALA A 139 -6.51 -3.52 24.30
N PHE A 140 -6.87 -4.41 23.39
CA PHE A 140 -6.42 -5.81 23.38
C PHE A 140 -5.24 -6.09 22.46
N ALA A 141 -4.78 -5.10 21.68
CA ALA A 141 -3.74 -5.30 20.68
C ALA A 141 -2.49 -6.01 21.20
N ASP A 142 -2.04 -5.71 22.41
CA ASP A 142 -0.84 -6.27 23.02
C ASP A 142 -1.13 -7.42 24.00
N SER A 143 -2.26 -7.37 24.70
CA SER A 143 -2.62 -8.36 25.72
C SER A 143 -3.28 -9.62 25.15
N ASP A 144 -4.15 -9.47 24.15
CA ASP A 144 -4.84 -10.57 23.48
C ASP A 144 -5.14 -10.23 22.02
N PRO A 145 -4.16 -10.42 21.11
CA PRO A 145 -4.30 -10.09 19.70
C PRO A 145 -5.44 -10.85 19.00
N GLU A 146 -5.82 -12.05 19.47
CA GLU A 146 -6.92 -12.81 18.89
C GLU A 146 -8.28 -12.15 19.22
N ILE A 147 -8.49 -11.70 20.45
CA ILE A 147 -9.69 -10.92 20.82
C ILE A 147 -9.71 -9.61 20.05
N ALA A 148 -8.57 -8.91 19.96
CA ALA A 148 -8.46 -7.70 19.11
C ALA A 148 -8.89 -7.97 17.67
N HIS A 149 -8.42 -9.07 17.07
CA HIS A 149 -8.83 -9.47 15.73
C HIS A 149 -10.33 -9.76 15.61
N GLN A 150 -10.96 -10.41 16.60
CA GLN A 150 -12.39 -10.66 16.61
C GLN A 150 -13.21 -9.36 16.63
N HIS A 151 -12.82 -8.38 17.46
CA HIS A 151 -13.41 -7.05 17.48
C HIS A 151 -13.22 -6.30 16.16
N ALA A 152 -12.04 -6.39 15.55
CA ALA A 152 -11.78 -5.81 14.24
C ALA A 152 -12.70 -6.40 13.16
N GLN A 153 -12.93 -7.72 13.17
CA GLN A 153 -13.86 -8.38 12.25
C GLN A 153 -15.32 -7.97 12.51
N ALA A 154 -15.70 -7.73 13.77
CA ALA A 154 -16.99 -7.16 14.11
C ALA A 154 -17.15 -5.76 13.51
N ALA A 155 -16.17 -4.87 13.70
CA ALA A 155 -16.18 -3.55 13.08
C ALA A 155 -16.34 -3.61 11.55
N VAL A 156 -15.69 -4.57 10.88
CA VAL A 156 -15.84 -4.80 9.42
C VAL A 156 -17.26 -5.24 9.06
N ARG A 157 -17.93 -6.06 9.88
CA ARG A 157 -19.34 -6.44 9.63
C ARG A 157 -20.26 -5.22 9.65
N HIS A 158 -20.01 -4.31 10.58
CA HIS A 158 -20.80 -3.08 10.74
C HIS A 158 -20.47 -2.02 9.69
N ALA A 159 -19.18 -1.78 9.40
CA ALA A 159 -18.71 -0.64 8.61
C ALA A 159 -17.62 -0.97 7.60
N GLY A 160 -17.69 -2.11 6.91
CA GLY A 160 -16.65 -2.56 5.98
C GLY A 160 -16.45 -1.72 4.72
N ARG A 161 -17.08 -0.54 4.61
CA ARG A 161 -16.85 0.45 3.56
C ARG A 161 -16.09 1.68 4.07
N VAL A 162 -15.69 1.70 5.31
CA VAL A 162 -14.88 2.75 5.92
C VAL A 162 -13.42 2.31 5.90
N ALA A 163 -12.53 3.17 5.40
CA ALA A 163 -11.13 2.81 5.16
C ALA A 163 -10.41 2.45 6.47
N VAL A 164 -10.54 3.28 7.52
CA VAL A 164 -9.88 3.04 8.81
C VAL A 164 -10.32 1.72 9.44
N VAL A 165 -11.58 1.30 9.26
CA VAL A 165 -12.09 0.01 9.77
C VAL A 165 -11.41 -1.16 9.06
N ARG A 166 -11.23 -1.07 7.74
CA ARG A 166 -10.52 -2.08 6.95
C ARG A 166 -9.03 -2.13 7.27
N GLU A 167 -8.43 -0.97 7.45
CA GLU A 167 -7.03 -0.84 7.81
C GLU A 167 -6.75 -1.47 9.18
N THR A 168 -7.54 -1.09 10.20
CA THR A 168 -7.43 -1.67 11.55
C THR A 168 -7.63 -3.19 11.53
N ALA A 169 -8.61 -3.68 10.76
CA ALA A 169 -8.85 -5.12 10.64
C ALA A 169 -7.69 -5.85 9.94
N GLY A 170 -7.08 -5.23 8.95
CA GLY A 170 -5.90 -5.74 8.27
C GLY A 170 -4.70 -5.86 9.21
N TYR A 171 -4.40 -4.84 10.00
CA TYR A 171 -3.33 -4.87 10.98
C TYR A 171 -3.60 -5.89 12.11
N ALA A 172 -4.84 -5.97 12.61
CA ALA A 172 -5.20 -6.97 13.61
C ALA A 172 -5.04 -8.41 13.08
N ALA A 173 -5.42 -8.66 11.82
CA ALA A 173 -5.22 -9.95 11.17
C ALA A 173 -3.73 -10.26 10.96
N TYR A 174 -2.91 -9.26 10.58
CA TYR A 174 -1.46 -9.39 10.43
C TYR A 174 -0.81 -9.82 11.76
N ARG A 175 -1.18 -9.20 12.88
CA ARG A 175 -0.62 -9.52 14.20
C ARG A 175 -0.87 -10.96 14.64
N VAL A 176 -1.99 -11.54 14.23
CA VAL A 176 -2.31 -12.96 14.54
C VAL A 176 -1.91 -13.93 13.43
N GLY A 177 -1.09 -13.48 12.45
CA GLY A 177 -0.58 -14.32 11.38
C GLY A 177 -1.62 -14.73 10.32
N LYS A 178 -2.81 -14.14 10.33
CA LYS A 178 -3.85 -14.40 9.30
C LYS A 178 -3.62 -13.55 8.05
N PHE A 179 -2.49 -13.80 7.39
CA PHE A 179 -1.97 -12.94 6.31
C PHE A 179 -2.90 -12.81 5.09
N ASP A 180 -3.65 -13.84 4.74
CA ASP A 180 -4.64 -13.79 3.66
C ASP A 180 -5.80 -12.83 3.97
N ILE A 181 -6.28 -12.82 5.21
CA ILE A 181 -7.29 -11.88 5.71
C ILE A 181 -6.72 -10.47 5.75
N ALA A 182 -5.49 -10.30 6.27
CA ALA A 182 -4.79 -9.02 6.32
C ALA A 182 -4.67 -8.40 4.92
N ILE A 183 -4.19 -9.16 3.93
CA ILE A 183 -4.08 -8.70 2.53
C ILE A 183 -5.44 -8.26 1.97
N LYS A 184 -6.50 -9.03 2.24
CA LYS A 184 -7.85 -8.70 1.76
C LYS A 184 -8.34 -7.37 2.33
N ASP A 185 -8.19 -7.17 3.63
CA ASP A 185 -8.70 -5.98 4.32
C ASP A 185 -7.83 -4.75 4.02
N LEU A 186 -6.50 -4.86 4.02
CA LEU A 186 -5.59 -3.77 3.63
C LEU A 186 -5.80 -3.35 2.16
N LYS A 187 -5.92 -4.28 1.23
CA LYS A 187 -6.26 -3.95 -0.17
C LYS A 187 -7.64 -3.31 -0.30
N ALA A 188 -8.59 -3.63 0.59
CA ALA A 188 -9.89 -2.97 0.61
C ALA A 188 -9.76 -1.53 1.14
N ALA A 189 -8.97 -1.28 2.19
CA ALA A 189 -8.65 0.05 2.68
C ALA A 189 -8.04 0.92 1.58
N PHE A 190 -7.00 0.42 0.91
CA PHE A 190 -6.34 1.13 -0.20
C PHE A 190 -7.31 1.52 -1.32
N ARG A 191 -8.24 0.63 -1.70
CA ARG A 191 -9.25 0.96 -2.73
C ARG A 191 -10.20 2.06 -2.31
N ILE A 192 -10.37 2.30 -1.00
CA ILE A 192 -11.28 3.32 -0.48
C ILE A 192 -10.59 4.68 -0.38
N ASN A 193 -9.38 4.74 0.18
CA ASN A 193 -8.69 5.98 0.51
C ASN A 193 -7.40 6.25 -0.30
N GLY A 194 -6.88 5.23 -1.02
CA GLY A 194 -5.63 5.36 -1.79
C GLY A 194 -4.36 5.49 -0.94
N ASP A 195 -4.44 5.23 0.36
CA ASP A 195 -3.29 5.35 1.25
C ASP A 195 -2.28 4.22 1.00
N VAL A 196 -1.07 4.61 0.64
CA VAL A 196 0.04 3.69 0.33
C VAL A 196 0.84 3.27 1.57
N SER A 197 0.60 3.86 2.73
CA SER A 197 1.36 3.59 3.98
C SER A 197 1.31 2.11 4.39
N ILE A 198 0.28 1.39 3.96
CA ILE A 198 0.07 -0.04 4.22
C ILE A 198 1.00 -0.97 3.40
N TRP A 199 1.76 -0.44 2.41
CA TRP A 199 2.53 -1.25 1.46
C TRP A 199 3.56 -2.18 2.10
N PRO A 200 4.33 -1.74 3.12
CA PRO A 200 5.27 -2.61 3.81
C PRO A 200 4.59 -3.85 4.44
N VAL A 201 3.46 -3.64 5.08
CA VAL A 201 2.71 -4.74 5.72
C VAL A 201 2.09 -5.68 4.68
N LEU A 202 1.59 -5.15 3.55
CA LEU A 202 1.13 -5.98 2.43
C LEU A 202 2.24 -6.87 1.89
N ALA A 203 3.45 -6.32 1.72
CA ALA A 203 4.60 -7.07 1.25
C ALA A 203 5.02 -8.15 2.26
N ASP A 204 5.00 -7.82 3.55
CA ASP A 204 5.35 -8.77 4.60
C ASP A 204 4.31 -9.90 4.75
N CYS A 205 3.02 -9.60 4.56
CA CYS A 205 1.97 -10.61 4.49
C CYS A 205 2.22 -11.62 3.34
N GLU A 206 2.62 -11.14 2.16
CA GLU A 206 2.95 -12.04 1.03
C GLU A 206 4.18 -12.91 1.37
N ARG A 207 5.16 -12.36 2.10
CA ARG A 207 6.28 -13.14 2.66
C ARG A 207 5.81 -14.22 3.63
N GLY A 208 4.97 -13.84 4.59
CA GLY A 208 4.40 -14.77 5.59
C GLY A 208 3.60 -15.92 4.98
N LEU A 209 3.03 -15.71 3.77
CA LEU A 209 2.36 -16.74 2.98
C LEU A 209 3.34 -17.59 2.12
N GLY A 210 4.65 -17.44 2.29
CA GLY A 210 5.65 -18.13 1.48
C GLY A 210 5.72 -17.66 0.03
N ARG A 211 5.39 -16.39 -0.22
CA ARG A 211 5.38 -15.78 -1.55
C ARG A 211 6.38 -14.62 -1.67
N PRO A 212 7.68 -14.84 -1.40
CA PRO A 212 8.67 -13.76 -1.36
C PRO A 212 8.81 -12.99 -2.69
N ARG A 213 8.59 -13.64 -3.84
CA ARG A 213 8.59 -12.96 -5.14
C ARG A 213 7.49 -11.91 -5.25
N LYS A 214 6.29 -12.16 -4.70
CA LYS A 214 5.22 -11.17 -4.66
C LYS A 214 5.53 -10.00 -3.74
N ALA A 215 6.22 -10.25 -2.62
CA ALA A 215 6.71 -9.18 -1.76
C ALA A 215 7.68 -8.26 -2.51
N LEU A 216 8.60 -8.82 -3.31
CA LEU A 216 9.51 -8.03 -4.17
C LEU A 216 8.78 -7.27 -5.29
N GLU A 217 7.73 -7.86 -5.88
CA GLU A 217 6.87 -7.16 -6.85
C GLU A 217 6.21 -5.92 -6.21
N LEU A 218 5.69 -6.03 -4.99
CA LEU A 218 5.14 -4.91 -4.23
C LEU A 218 6.22 -3.87 -3.91
N ALA A 219 7.42 -4.29 -3.54
CA ALA A 219 8.54 -3.38 -3.28
C ALA A 219 8.98 -2.60 -4.53
N GLY A 220 8.80 -3.16 -5.72
CA GLY A 220 9.08 -2.51 -7.01
C GLY A 220 7.90 -1.74 -7.60
N ALA A 221 6.72 -1.77 -6.98
CA ALA A 221 5.51 -1.16 -7.52
C ALA A 221 5.59 0.38 -7.56
N PRO A 222 4.81 1.05 -8.45
CA PRO A 222 4.76 2.51 -8.49
C PRO A 222 4.33 3.15 -7.17
N GLU A 223 3.50 2.49 -6.40
CA GLU A 223 3.01 2.90 -5.08
C GLU A 223 4.15 3.01 -4.07
N ALA A 224 5.13 2.12 -4.13
CA ALA A 224 6.31 2.15 -3.26
C ALA A 224 7.11 3.47 -3.37
N LYS A 225 7.07 4.13 -4.53
CA LYS A 225 7.73 5.42 -4.76
C LYS A 225 7.04 6.60 -4.08
N LYS A 226 5.78 6.41 -3.62
CA LYS A 226 4.97 7.44 -2.96
C LYS A 226 5.06 7.36 -1.44
N LEU A 227 5.72 6.33 -0.91
CA LEU A 227 5.88 6.13 0.52
C LEU A 227 6.66 7.26 1.17
N ALA A 228 6.27 7.64 2.36
CA ALA A 228 7.10 8.47 3.23
C ALA A 228 8.37 7.70 3.62
N LYS A 229 9.39 8.41 4.11
CA LYS A 229 10.73 7.85 4.37
C LYS A 229 10.70 6.62 5.27
N GLU A 230 9.96 6.70 6.36
CA GLU A 230 9.83 5.62 7.33
C GLU A 230 9.26 4.35 6.67
N GLN A 231 8.11 4.47 6.00
CA GLN A 231 7.49 3.33 5.30
C GLN A 231 8.35 2.79 4.17
N ALA A 232 9.12 3.65 3.48
CA ALA A 232 10.05 3.22 2.45
C ALA A 232 11.21 2.38 3.02
N VAL A 233 11.70 2.74 4.21
CA VAL A 233 12.71 1.95 4.94
C VAL A 233 12.13 0.61 5.37
N GLU A 234 10.91 0.59 5.93
CA GLU A 234 10.24 -0.65 6.31
C GLU A 234 10.05 -1.58 5.11
N LEU A 235 9.57 -1.05 3.99
CA LEU A 235 9.41 -1.86 2.77
C LEU A 235 10.76 -2.42 2.28
N ARG A 236 11.86 -1.68 2.46
CA ARG A 236 13.20 -2.15 2.14
C ARG A 236 13.65 -3.29 3.05
N ILE A 237 13.34 -3.21 4.34
CA ILE A 237 13.60 -4.30 5.30
C ILE A 237 12.85 -5.55 4.88
N VAL A 238 11.57 -5.42 4.55
CA VAL A 238 10.74 -6.53 4.08
C VAL A 238 11.30 -7.12 2.76
N ALA A 239 11.72 -6.27 1.82
CA ALA A 239 12.30 -6.70 0.56
C ALA A 239 13.62 -7.48 0.76
N ALA A 240 14.46 -7.05 1.72
CA ALA A 240 15.66 -7.80 2.08
C ALA A 240 15.32 -9.16 2.72
N GLY A 241 14.31 -9.21 3.60
CA GLY A 241 13.77 -10.46 4.12
C GLY A 241 13.29 -11.41 3.02
N ALA A 242 12.55 -10.88 2.04
CA ALA A 242 12.05 -11.65 0.90
C ALA A 242 13.21 -12.23 0.04
N ARG A 243 14.32 -11.49 -0.12
CA ARG A 243 15.52 -11.98 -0.81
C ARG A 243 16.20 -13.11 -0.03
N ARG A 244 16.27 -12.98 1.29
CA ARG A 244 16.78 -14.06 2.16
C ARG A 244 15.92 -15.32 2.04
N ASP A 245 14.61 -15.18 2.02
CA ASP A 245 13.67 -16.30 1.86
C ASP A 245 13.86 -17.02 0.50
N LEU A 246 14.39 -16.30 -0.52
CA LEU A 246 14.77 -16.87 -1.82
C LEU A 246 16.21 -17.42 -1.86
N GLY A 247 16.98 -17.29 -0.79
CA GLY A 247 18.41 -17.66 -0.77
C GLY A 247 19.35 -16.62 -1.43
N GLU A 248 18.83 -15.44 -1.80
CA GLU A 248 19.58 -14.34 -2.43
C GLU A 248 20.27 -13.49 -1.36
N ILE A 249 21.17 -14.08 -0.57
CA ILE A 249 21.73 -13.46 0.64
C ILE A 249 22.51 -12.18 0.34
N ASP A 250 23.40 -12.19 -0.66
CA ASP A 250 24.18 -11.02 -1.03
C ASP A 250 23.28 -9.88 -1.53
N ALA A 251 22.22 -10.21 -2.27
CA ALA A 251 21.25 -9.23 -2.72
C ALA A 251 20.45 -8.62 -1.55
N ALA A 252 20.20 -9.37 -0.48
CA ALA A 252 19.58 -8.85 0.73
C ALA A 252 20.49 -7.82 1.41
N VAL A 253 21.78 -8.12 1.55
CA VAL A 253 22.77 -7.18 2.10
C VAL A 253 22.81 -5.89 1.29
N VAL A 254 22.94 -5.99 -0.05
CA VAL A 254 22.97 -4.83 -0.95
C VAL A 254 21.66 -4.00 -0.84
N THR A 255 20.52 -4.66 -0.69
CA THR A 255 19.21 -3.98 -0.53
C THR A 255 19.20 -3.04 0.68
N LEU A 256 19.83 -3.44 1.79
CA LEU A 256 19.87 -2.68 3.04
C LEU A 256 21.05 -1.69 3.11
N GLN A 257 22.06 -1.86 2.27
CA GLN A 257 23.27 -1.02 2.26
C GLN A 257 22.97 0.35 1.63
N THR A 258 22.44 1.26 2.41
CA THR A 258 22.07 2.61 2.00
C THR A 258 22.62 3.66 2.94
N ASN A 259 22.62 4.93 2.51
CA ASN A 259 23.04 6.05 3.35
C ASN A 259 22.18 6.19 4.61
N ASP A 260 20.99 5.64 4.61
CA ASP A 260 20.05 5.65 5.73
C ASP A 260 20.59 4.93 6.98
N LEU A 261 21.54 4.01 6.80
CA LEU A 261 22.24 3.33 7.91
C LEU A 261 23.02 4.30 8.82
N ASN A 262 23.35 5.49 8.33
CA ASN A 262 24.07 6.51 9.11
C ASN A 262 23.15 7.43 9.91
N THR A 263 21.83 7.29 9.77
CA THR A 263 20.84 8.07 10.53
C THR A 263 20.75 7.56 11.96
N GLU A 264 20.68 8.48 12.93
CA GLU A 264 20.64 8.16 14.37
C GLU A 264 19.38 8.65 15.06
N ASN A 265 18.71 9.66 14.51
CA ASN A 265 17.60 10.35 15.16
C ASN A 265 16.21 9.84 14.74
N ASP A 266 16.15 8.91 13.81
CA ASP A 266 14.87 8.40 13.29
C ASP A 266 14.47 7.07 13.98
N SER A 267 13.21 6.92 14.29
CA SER A 267 12.62 5.75 14.98
C SER A 267 12.91 4.41 14.27
N TRP A 268 13.07 4.46 12.95
CA TRP A 268 13.35 3.28 12.13
C TRP A 268 14.85 2.89 12.07
N ALA A 269 15.76 3.75 12.57
CA ALA A 269 17.21 3.53 12.45
C ALA A 269 17.66 2.23 13.13
N ILE A 270 17.13 1.94 14.31
CA ILE A 270 17.40 0.71 15.07
C ILE A 270 17.03 -0.51 14.22
N ARG A 271 15.82 -0.54 13.69
CA ARG A 271 15.31 -1.68 12.89
C ARG A 271 16.10 -1.88 11.59
N LEU A 272 16.48 -0.78 10.92
CA LEU A 272 17.29 -0.86 9.71
C LEU A 272 18.69 -1.41 9.99
N ARG A 273 19.36 -0.90 11.04
CA ARG A 273 20.70 -1.38 11.44
C ARG A 273 20.67 -2.84 11.88
N TYR A 274 19.67 -3.22 12.65
CA TYR A 274 19.46 -4.61 13.05
C TYR A 274 19.28 -5.52 11.84
N ALA A 275 18.37 -5.18 10.92
CA ALA A 275 18.12 -5.96 9.71
C ALA A 275 19.38 -6.09 8.83
N TYR A 276 20.18 -5.02 8.74
CA TYR A 276 21.43 -5.05 8.00
C TYR A 276 22.49 -5.95 8.65
N ALA A 277 22.65 -5.86 9.98
CA ALA A 277 23.55 -6.74 10.73
C ALA A 277 23.14 -8.21 10.60
N ASP A 278 21.85 -8.49 10.67
CA ASP A 278 21.30 -9.83 10.50
C ASP A 278 21.51 -10.40 9.08
N ALA A 279 21.38 -9.55 8.05
CA ALA A 279 21.70 -9.93 6.68
C ALA A 279 23.21 -10.20 6.48
N LEU A 280 24.08 -9.42 7.12
CA LEU A 280 25.53 -9.66 7.11
C LEU A 280 25.89 -10.98 7.80
N THR A 281 25.22 -11.30 8.90
CA THR A 281 25.39 -12.58 9.59
C THR A 281 25.04 -13.75 8.67
N ALA A 282 23.89 -13.65 7.97
CA ALA A 282 23.45 -14.64 7.01
C ALA A 282 24.44 -14.79 5.82
N ALA A 283 25.16 -13.70 5.47
CA ALA A 283 26.21 -13.70 4.43
C ALA A 283 27.58 -14.20 4.93
N GLY A 284 27.69 -14.63 6.21
CA GLY A 284 28.96 -15.07 6.80
C GLY A 284 29.93 -13.92 7.14
N ARG A 285 29.48 -12.66 7.04
CA ARG A 285 30.29 -11.45 7.30
C ARG A 285 30.20 -11.04 8.78
N HIS A 286 30.61 -11.97 9.67
CA HIS A 286 30.40 -11.86 11.12
C HIS A 286 31.07 -10.63 11.77
N ASP A 287 32.29 -10.28 11.38
CA ASP A 287 33.00 -9.13 11.94
C ASP A 287 32.32 -7.79 11.61
N GLU A 288 31.73 -7.71 10.42
CA GLU A 288 30.96 -6.53 10.02
C GLU A 288 29.59 -6.51 10.72
N ALA A 289 28.94 -7.67 10.84
CA ALA A 289 27.68 -7.83 11.55
C ALA A 289 27.81 -7.35 13.01
N LYS A 290 28.85 -7.80 13.74
CA LYS A 290 29.14 -7.36 15.13
C LYS A 290 29.25 -5.85 15.25
N LYS A 291 29.93 -5.18 14.29
CA LYS A 291 30.03 -3.72 14.27
C LYS A 291 28.69 -3.03 14.14
N TRP A 292 27.80 -3.59 13.31
CA TRP A 292 26.47 -3.02 13.08
C TRP A 292 25.49 -3.35 14.21
N PHE A 293 25.58 -4.55 14.83
CA PHE A 293 24.84 -4.85 16.05
C PHE A 293 25.24 -3.90 17.18
N LYS A 294 26.55 -3.58 17.33
CA LYS A 294 26.98 -2.59 18.29
C LYS A 294 26.36 -1.22 18.03
N LYS A 295 26.42 -0.73 16.79
CA LYS A 295 25.77 0.55 16.40
C LYS A 295 24.25 0.53 16.60
N CYS A 296 23.60 -0.64 16.51
CA CYS A 296 22.20 -0.81 16.81
C CYS A 296 21.99 -0.70 18.33
N ALA A 297 22.74 -1.45 19.13
CA ALA A 297 22.63 -1.48 20.60
C ALA A 297 22.93 -0.11 21.23
N ASP A 298 23.83 0.69 20.62
CA ASP A 298 24.14 2.04 21.09
C ASP A 298 22.93 3.00 20.97
N LEU A 299 21.99 2.74 20.04
CA LEU A 299 20.76 3.50 19.88
C LEU A 299 19.56 2.88 20.61
N ASP A 300 19.57 1.57 20.80
CA ASP A 300 18.46 0.80 21.39
C ASP A 300 18.50 0.85 22.90
N LEU A 301 18.20 2.03 23.47
CA LEU A 301 18.23 2.24 24.91
C LEU A 301 17.12 1.48 25.65
N GLU A 302 16.05 1.14 24.97
CA GLU A 302 14.91 0.39 25.53
C GLU A 302 15.11 -1.13 25.43
N GLU A 303 16.24 -1.58 24.87
CA GLU A 303 16.56 -3.01 24.67
C GLU A 303 15.43 -3.74 23.92
N SER A 304 14.90 -3.08 22.91
CA SER A 304 13.82 -3.63 22.05
C SER A 304 14.29 -4.77 21.14
N THR A 305 15.62 -4.92 20.98
CA THR A 305 16.27 -5.97 20.19
C THR A 305 17.34 -6.71 20.99
N ASP A 306 17.76 -7.89 20.53
CA ASP A 306 18.89 -8.66 21.09
C ASP A 306 20.26 -8.19 20.55
N ALA A 307 20.34 -7.00 19.97
CA ALA A 307 21.56 -6.48 19.33
C ALA A 307 22.75 -6.45 20.30
N ARG A 308 22.52 -6.16 21.58
CA ARG A 308 23.54 -6.11 22.63
C ARG A 308 24.19 -7.49 22.86
N GLU A 309 23.40 -8.54 22.85
CA GLU A 309 23.88 -9.91 22.99
C GLU A 309 24.66 -10.35 21.75
N ARG A 310 24.19 -9.97 20.56
CA ARG A 310 24.78 -10.37 19.28
C ARG A 310 26.03 -9.60 18.89
N CYS A 311 26.39 -8.51 19.57
CA CYS A 311 27.64 -7.79 19.35
C CYS A 311 28.80 -8.23 20.25
N ALA A 312 28.53 -9.09 21.24
CA ALA A 312 29.51 -9.63 22.18
C ALA A 312 30.57 -10.57 21.55
#